data_2809366a805be5124e8132304b10e0da
#
_entry.id   2809366a805be5124e8132304b10e0da
#
_cell.length_a   1.000
_cell.length_b   1.000
_cell.length_c   1.000
_cell.angle_alpha   90.00
_cell.angle_beta   90.00
_cell.angle_gamma   90.00
#
_symmetry.space_group_name_H-M   'P 1'
#
loop_
_entity.id
_entity.type
_entity.pdbx_description
1 polymer ?
#
loop_
_entity_poly.entity_id
_entity_poly.type
_entity_poly.pdbx_seq_one_letter_code
_entity_poly.pdbx_strand_id
1 'polypeptide(L)'
;MTSGPRLGGERRLDLASAYLSGADRYARVRPGYPAGIVDWIVPDDAADAADVGAGTGIFTGLLADRGLRVSAVDPSEAMLAVLSRQLPGVPVILGTAEESFLPTAAVDLVTLAQAWHWCDHPAAAAEAARVLRPSGRLAVVWNQLDVSRPWVHRLSRIMHAGDVYSPAYRPEFGSLFAPPEELLIRWTQELTVSDVVDLARSRSYYRRASPELRARVEANLLWYLTDHLAFAPDARLELPYYTHAWRATKNAVEECAPQRYI
;
A
#
# COMPACT_ATOMS: atom_id res chain seq x y z
N MET A 1 -17.03 -9.22 14.84
CA MET A 1 -16.33 -10.01 13.81
C MET A 1 -16.97 -9.71 12.47
N THR A 2 -16.46 -8.75 11.71
CA THR A 2 -16.90 -8.45 10.35
C THR A 2 -15.74 -8.71 9.42
N SER A 3 -15.72 -9.92 8.83
CA SER A 3 -14.83 -10.24 7.73
C SER A 3 -15.18 -9.34 6.54
N GLY A 4 -14.22 -8.56 6.06
CA GLY A 4 -14.39 -7.76 4.85
C GLY A 4 -14.72 -8.64 3.62
N PRO A 5 -15.31 -8.07 2.57
CA PRO A 5 -15.76 -8.85 1.42
C PRO A 5 -14.56 -9.47 0.69
N ARG A 6 -14.50 -10.80 0.67
CA ARG A 6 -13.54 -11.56 -0.17
C ARG A 6 -13.93 -11.38 -1.63
N LEU A 7 -13.06 -10.76 -2.41
CA LEU A 7 -13.26 -10.60 -3.86
C LEU A 7 -12.94 -11.93 -4.58
N GLY A 8 -13.90 -12.47 -5.35
CA GLY A 8 -13.68 -13.64 -6.20
C GLY A 8 -12.65 -13.37 -7.31
N GLY A 9 -11.97 -14.44 -7.80
CA GLY A 9 -10.86 -14.36 -8.77
C GLY A 9 -11.18 -13.59 -10.06
N GLU A 10 -12.39 -13.74 -10.65
CA GLU A 10 -12.80 -12.99 -11.84
C GLU A 10 -12.86 -11.47 -11.62
N ARG A 11 -13.31 -11.02 -10.44
CA ARG A 11 -13.32 -9.60 -10.09
C ARG A 11 -11.91 -9.01 -9.92
N ARG A 12 -10.90 -9.84 -9.63
CA ARG A 12 -9.49 -9.41 -9.58
C ARG A 12 -8.92 -9.18 -10.97
N LEU A 13 -9.26 -10.03 -11.92
CA LEU A 13 -8.82 -9.93 -13.32
C LEU A 13 -9.40 -8.70 -14.05
N ASP A 14 -10.67 -8.37 -13.81
CA ASP A 14 -11.31 -7.17 -14.40
C ASP A 14 -10.69 -5.87 -13.84
N LEU A 15 -10.28 -5.86 -12.59
CA LEU A 15 -9.56 -4.73 -12.02
C LEU A 15 -8.19 -4.54 -12.68
N ALA A 16 -7.51 -5.62 -12.97
CA ALA A 16 -6.18 -5.61 -13.55
C ALA A 16 -6.17 -5.12 -15.02
N SER A 17 -7.13 -5.55 -15.86
CA SER A 17 -7.19 -5.13 -17.26
C SER A 17 -7.46 -3.63 -17.46
N ALA A 18 -8.26 -3.03 -16.57
CA ALA A 18 -8.51 -1.59 -16.59
C ALA A 18 -7.30 -0.75 -16.13
N TYR A 19 -6.30 -1.35 -15.42
CA TYR A 19 -5.04 -0.65 -15.09
C TYR A 19 -4.11 -0.50 -16.31
N LEU A 20 -4.19 -1.38 -17.30
CA LEU A 20 -3.28 -1.35 -18.44
C LEU A 20 -3.49 -0.13 -19.36
N SER A 21 -4.71 0.40 -19.48
CA SER A 21 -5.03 1.54 -20.38
C SER A 21 -4.77 2.93 -19.75
N GLY A 22 -4.39 3.00 -18.49
CA GLY A 22 -4.16 4.27 -17.78
C GLY A 22 -2.96 4.22 -16.83
N ALA A 23 -2.04 3.27 -17.01
CA ALA A 23 -0.94 3.01 -16.09
C ALA A 23 -0.03 4.22 -15.85
N ASP A 24 0.32 4.98 -16.89
CA ASP A 24 1.19 6.16 -16.79
C ASP A 24 0.49 7.29 -16.02
N ARG A 25 -0.81 7.50 -16.30
CA ARG A 25 -1.62 8.49 -15.60
C ARG A 25 -1.86 8.08 -14.15
N TYR A 26 -2.11 6.79 -13.92
CA TYR A 26 -2.28 6.21 -12.60
C TYR A 26 -1.03 6.40 -11.74
N ALA A 27 0.14 6.07 -12.26
CA ALA A 27 1.41 6.21 -11.53
C ALA A 27 1.72 7.68 -11.18
N ARG A 28 1.35 8.63 -12.06
CA ARG A 28 1.61 10.06 -11.85
C ARG A 28 0.78 10.66 -10.71
N VAL A 29 -0.48 10.26 -10.53
CA VAL A 29 -1.40 10.89 -9.57
C VAL A 29 -1.52 10.13 -8.25
N ARG A 30 -1.11 8.86 -8.22
CA ARG A 30 -1.09 8.13 -6.95
C ARG A 30 -0.05 8.72 -6.01
N PRO A 31 -0.40 8.90 -4.73
CA PRO A 31 0.53 9.45 -3.77
C PRO A 31 1.75 8.53 -3.63
N GLY A 32 2.94 9.11 -3.69
CA GLY A 32 4.17 8.46 -3.26
C GLY A 32 4.19 8.29 -1.74
N TYR A 33 5.38 8.10 -1.18
CA TYR A 33 5.56 7.97 0.26
C TYR A 33 6.71 8.87 0.72
N PRO A 34 6.61 9.51 1.89
CA PRO A 34 7.71 10.30 2.43
C PRO A 34 8.97 9.44 2.64
N ALA A 35 10.12 10.00 2.24
CA ALA A 35 11.40 9.32 2.38
C ALA A 35 11.65 8.84 3.81
N GLY A 36 11.33 9.66 4.81
CA GLY A 36 11.49 9.31 6.22
C GLY A 36 10.70 8.09 6.69
N ILE A 37 9.60 7.70 5.99
CA ILE A 37 8.90 6.44 6.27
C ILE A 37 9.76 5.26 5.82
N VAL A 38 10.29 5.34 4.60
CA VAL A 38 11.12 4.25 4.05
C VAL A 38 12.40 4.10 4.85
N ASP A 39 13.07 5.22 5.20
CA ASP A 39 14.25 5.21 6.05
C ASP A 39 13.99 4.59 7.42
N TRP A 40 12.83 4.87 7.99
CA TRP A 40 12.48 4.37 9.31
C TRP A 40 12.16 2.85 9.32
N ILE A 41 11.50 2.32 8.30
CA ILE A 41 11.13 0.89 8.27
C ILE A 41 12.29 -0.02 7.88
N VAL A 42 13.23 0.47 7.05
CA VAL A 42 14.38 -0.32 6.58
C VAL A 42 15.38 -0.54 7.72
N PRO A 43 15.76 -1.78 8.06
CA PRO A 43 16.88 -2.02 8.97
C PRO A 43 18.20 -1.49 8.39
N ASP A 44 19.10 -0.99 9.25
CA ASP A 44 20.36 -0.36 8.82
C ASP A 44 21.27 -1.29 8.01
N ASP A 45 21.22 -2.59 8.28
CA ASP A 45 22.00 -3.65 7.65
C ASP A 45 21.21 -4.48 6.64
N ALA A 46 19.99 -4.07 6.30
CA ALA A 46 19.15 -4.80 5.35
C ALA A 46 19.74 -4.80 3.96
N ALA A 47 19.75 -5.96 3.32
CA ALA A 47 20.15 -6.14 1.94
C ALA A 47 19.01 -6.64 1.05
N ASP A 48 18.10 -7.44 1.61
CA ASP A 48 17.01 -8.08 0.88
C ASP A 48 15.65 -7.68 1.45
N ALA A 49 14.71 -7.38 0.56
CA ALA A 49 13.33 -7.05 0.94
C ALA A 49 12.31 -7.79 0.08
N ALA A 50 11.14 -8.04 0.65
CA ALA A 50 9.95 -8.46 -0.08
C ALA A 50 8.88 -7.37 0.06
N ASP A 51 8.37 -6.88 -1.07
CA ASP A 51 7.20 -5.99 -1.11
C ASP A 51 5.98 -6.83 -1.49
N VAL A 52 5.07 -7.03 -0.55
CA VAL A 52 3.93 -7.95 -0.67
C VAL A 52 2.64 -7.14 -0.84
N GLY A 53 1.88 -7.46 -1.89
CA GLY A 53 0.83 -6.59 -2.42
C GLY A 53 1.45 -5.41 -3.17
N ALA A 54 2.53 -5.66 -3.91
CA ALA A 54 3.37 -4.65 -4.55
C ALA A 54 2.63 -3.79 -5.59
N GLY A 55 1.53 -4.29 -6.14
CA GLY A 55 0.75 -3.59 -7.15
C GLY A 55 1.59 -3.21 -8.37
N THR A 56 1.58 -1.93 -8.73
CA THR A 56 2.37 -1.39 -9.85
C THR A 56 3.80 -1.03 -9.48
N GLY A 57 4.25 -1.29 -8.24
CA GLY A 57 5.64 -1.14 -7.81
C GLY A 57 6.01 0.23 -7.22
N ILE A 58 5.05 1.07 -6.83
CA ILE A 58 5.36 2.40 -6.25
C ILE A 58 6.25 2.26 -5.01
N PHE A 59 5.89 1.37 -4.09
CA PHE A 59 6.68 1.17 -2.87
C PHE A 59 7.94 0.34 -3.14
N THR A 60 7.82 -0.66 -4.01
CA THR A 60 8.95 -1.47 -4.51
C THR A 60 10.10 -0.61 -5.04
N GLY A 61 9.78 0.41 -5.85
CA GLY A 61 10.78 1.35 -6.38
C GLY A 61 11.51 2.10 -5.28
N LEU A 62 10.79 2.57 -4.27
CA LEU A 62 11.40 3.28 -3.14
C LEU A 62 12.35 2.42 -2.32
N LEU A 63 12.06 1.13 -2.19
CA LEU A 63 12.98 0.17 -1.55
C LEU A 63 14.20 -0.08 -2.42
N ALA A 64 14.02 -0.25 -3.73
CA ALA A 64 15.12 -0.44 -4.68
C ALA A 64 16.04 0.78 -4.76
N ASP A 65 15.49 1.99 -4.74
CA ASP A 65 16.23 3.25 -4.71
C ASP A 65 17.13 3.40 -3.46
N ARG A 66 16.85 2.64 -2.41
CA ARG A 66 17.70 2.54 -1.21
C ARG A 66 18.76 1.45 -1.30
N GLY A 67 18.89 0.81 -2.46
CA GLY A 67 19.88 -0.22 -2.72
C GLY A 67 19.50 -1.62 -2.24
N LEU A 68 18.25 -1.84 -1.82
CA LEU A 68 17.78 -3.17 -1.45
C LEU A 68 17.53 -4.05 -2.68
N ARG A 69 17.86 -5.32 -2.59
CA ARG A 69 17.41 -6.33 -3.54
C ARG A 69 15.96 -6.70 -3.20
N VAL A 70 15.02 -6.19 -4.00
CA VAL A 70 13.59 -6.33 -3.72
C VAL A 70 12.99 -7.44 -4.56
N SER A 71 12.20 -8.32 -3.94
CA SER A 71 11.27 -9.22 -4.61
C SER A 71 9.84 -8.69 -4.45
N ALA A 72 9.11 -8.52 -5.55
CA ALA A 72 7.75 -8.01 -5.55
C ALA A 72 6.74 -9.15 -5.66
N VAL A 73 5.81 -9.24 -4.72
CA VAL A 73 4.76 -10.26 -4.68
C VAL A 73 3.40 -9.59 -4.83
N ASP A 74 2.57 -10.05 -5.76
CA ASP A 74 1.18 -9.57 -5.92
C ASP A 74 0.29 -10.67 -6.51
N PRO A 75 -0.99 -10.79 -6.11
CA PRO A 75 -1.91 -11.78 -6.68
C PRO A 75 -2.42 -11.42 -8.08
N SER A 76 -2.04 -10.27 -8.63
CA SER A 76 -2.50 -9.76 -9.92
C SER A 76 -1.38 -9.78 -10.95
N GLU A 77 -1.44 -10.72 -11.91
CA GLU A 77 -0.51 -10.77 -13.04
C GLU A 77 -0.44 -9.43 -13.80
N ALA A 78 -1.58 -8.74 -13.95
CA ALA A 78 -1.60 -7.47 -14.67
C ALA A 78 -0.90 -6.34 -13.90
N MET A 79 -0.94 -6.33 -12.57
CA MET A 79 -0.16 -5.41 -11.75
C MET A 79 1.32 -5.72 -11.87
N LEU A 80 1.70 -6.97 -11.75
CA LEU A 80 3.08 -7.42 -11.92
C LEU A 80 3.63 -7.12 -13.31
N ALA A 81 2.81 -7.23 -14.36
CA ALA A 81 3.21 -6.84 -15.72
C ALA A 81 3.49 -5.34 -15.85
N VAL A 82 2.77 -4.47 -15.12
CA VAL A 82 3.09 -3.03 -15.05
C VAL A 82 4.39 -2.81 -14.27
N LEU A 83 4.52 -3.43 -13.11
CA LEU A 83 5.71 -3.35 -12.26
C LEU A 83 6.97 -3.77 -13.04
N SER A 84 6.95 -4.92 -13.73
CA SER A 84 8.09 -5.41 -14.51
C SER A 84 8.53 -4.45 -15.62
N ARG A 85 7.61 -3.68 -16.20
CA ARG A 85 7.96 -2.65 -17.20
C ARG A 85 8.59 -1.43 -16.57
N GLN A 86 8.13 -1.03 -15.37
CA GLN A 86 8.64 0.14 -14.67
C GLN A 86 9.95 -0.13 -13.94
N LEU A 87 10.11 -1.35 -13.43
CA LEU A 87 11.26 -1.82 -12.64
C LEU A 87 11.80 -3.14 -13.21
N PRO A 88 12.41 -3.13 -14.40
CA PRO A 88 12.79 -4.37 -15.12
C PRO A 88 13.84 -5.22 -14.39
N GLY A 89 14.53 -4.67 -13.39
CA GLY A 89 15.51 -5.40 -12.57
C GLY A 89 14.92 -6.07 -11.32
N VAL A 90 13.61 -5.89 -11.05
CA VAL A 90 12.96 -6.43 -9.85
C VAL A 90 12.29 -7.77 -10.18
N PRO A 91 12.65 -8.87 -9.51
CA PRO A 91 11.92 -10.12 -9.60
C PRO A 91 10.46 -9.97 -9.16
N VAL A 92 9.54 -10.50 -9.96
CA VAL A 92 8.10 -10.50 -9.67
C VAL A 92 7.60 -11.91 -9.44
N ILE A 93 6.73 -12.09 -8.45
CA ILE A 93 6.19 -13.38 -8.02
C ILE A 93 4.67 -13.26 -7.93
N LEU A 94 3.97 -14.15 -8.62
CA LEU A 94 2.52 -14.28 -8.49
C LEU A 94 2.23 -15.02 -7.19
N GLY A 95 1.75 -14.30 -6.17
CA GLY A 95 1.52 -14.83 -4.83
C GLY A 95 0.66 -13.90 -3.99
N THR A 96 0.34 -14.32 -2.78
CA THR A 96 -0.44 -13.54 -1.81
C THR A 96 0.38 -13.26 -0.56
N ALA A 97 -0.18 -12.50 0.37
CA ALA A 97 0.45 -12.26 1.66
C ALA A 97 0.48 -13.53 2.53
N GLU A 98 -0.47 -14.42 2.32
CA GLU A 98 -0.60 -15.69 3.01
C GLU A 98 0.28 -16.79 2.39
N GLU A 99 0.65 -16.64 1.11
CA GLU A 99 1.46 -17.60 0.34
C GLU A 99 2.29 -16.85 -0.70
N SER A 100 3.48 -16.40 -0.29
CA SER A 100 4.35 -15.53 -1.10
C SER A 100 5.21 -16.29 -2.11
N PHE A 101 5.38 -17.61 -1.95
CA PHE A 101 6.32 -18.48 -2.65
C PHE A 101 7.80 -18.09 -2.50
N LEU A 102 8.11 -17.18 -1.58
CA LEU A 102 9.50 -16.86 -1.23
C LEU A 102 10.13 -17.97 -0.36
N PRO A 103 11.45 -18.19 -0.44
CA PRO A 103 12.14 -19.12 0.43
C PRO A 103 12.07 -18.72 1.91
N THR A 104 12.18 -19.68 2.81
CA THR A 104 12.30 -19.43 4.25
C THR A 104 13.58 -18.65 4.56
N ALA A 105 13.49 -17.69 5.48
CA ALA A 105 14.61 -16.86 5.94
C ALA A 105 15.39 -16.20 4.78
N ALA A 106 14.67 -15.69 3.78
CA ALA A 106 15.24 -15.14 2.55
C ALA A 106 15.47 -13.62 2.60
N VAL A 107 14.72 -12.89 3.42
CA VAL A 107 14.73 -11.41 3.41
C VAL A 107 14.91 -10.83 4.82
N ASP A 108 15.36 -9.58 4.86
CA ASP A 108 15.56 -8.80 6.09
C ASP A 108 14.34 -7.94 6.41
N LEU A 109 13.55 -7.61 5.36
CA LEU A 109 12.38 -6.77 5.46
C LEU A 109 11.24 -7.34 4.62
N VAL A 110 10.04 -7.42 5.21
CA VAL A 110 8.77 -7.64 4.49
C VAL A 110 7.94 -6.37 4.63
N THR A 111 7.45 -5.82 3.51
CA THR A 111 6.57 -4.65 3.48
C THR A 111 5.22 -4.99 2.91
N LEU A 112 4.15 -4.39 3.48
CA LEU A 112 2.80 -4.37 2.93
C LEU A 112 2.32 -2.92 2.88
N ALA A 113 2.56 -2.26 1.74
CA ALA A 113 2.13 -0.89 1.51
C ALA A 113 0.71 -0.87 0.89
N GLN A 114 -0.28 -0.33 1.59
CA GLN A 114 -1.70 -0.30 1.19
C GLN A 114 -2.31 -1.71 0.95
N ALA A 115 -1.74 -2.77 1.51
CA ALA A 115 -2.12 -4.15 1.23
C ALA A 115 -2.70 -4.90 2.43
N TRP A 116 -2.24 -4.63 3.65
CA TRP A 116 -2.56 -5.39 4.86
C TRP A 116 -4.05 -5.63 5.09
N HIS A 117 -4.91 -4.68 4.78
CA HIS A 117 -6.36 -4.78 4.98
C HIS A 117 -7.08 -5.78 4.03
N TRP A 118 -6.37 -6.31 3.06
CA TRP A 118 -6.88 -7.34 2.15
C TRP A 118 -6.53 -8.76 2.57
N CYS A 119 -5.67 -8.91 3.59
CA CYS A 119 -5.07 -10.16 4.00
C CYS A 119 -5.86 -10.83 5.14
N ASP A 120 -5.66 -12.14 5.28
CA ASP A 120 -5.89 -12.84 6.54
C ASP A 120 -4.69 -12.53 7.45
N HIS A 121 -4.87 -11.66 8.45
CA HIS A 121 -3.76 -11.13 9.23
C HIS A 121 -2.93 -12.21 9.93
N PRO A 122 -3.51 -13.23 10.60
CA PRO A 122 -2.74 -14.33 11.20
C PRO A 122 -1.91 -15.10 10.18
N ALA A 123 -2.50 -15.44 9.03
CA ALA A 123 -1.82 -16.21 7.98
C ALA A 123 -0.71 -15.37 7.30
N ALA A 124 -0.99 -14.10 7.01
CA ALA A 124 -0.01 -13.18 6.44
C ALA A 124 1.16 -12.91 7.40
N ALA A 125 0.89 -12.77 8.70
CA ALA A 125 1.94 -12.61 9.70
C ALA A 125 2.80 -13.89 9.83
N ALA A 126 2.20 -15.08 9.77
CA ALA A 126 2.92 -16.34 9.79
C ALA A 126 3.83 -16.49 8.57
N GLU A 127 3.33 -16.16 7.37
CA GLU A 127 4.11 -16.19 6.14
C GLU A 127 5.25 -15.16 6.18
N ALA A 128 4.98 -13.93 6.61
CA ALA A 128 6.02 -12.91 6.80
C ALA A 128 7.11 -13.39 7.76
N ALA A 129 6.72 -14.00 8.89
CA ALA A 129 7.68 -14.57 9.83
C ALA A 129 8.49 -15.74 9.22
N ARG A 130 7.89 -16.55 8.35
CA ARG A 130 8.59 -17.64 7.66
C ARG A 130 9.67 -17.12 6.72
N VAL A 131 9.36 -16.09 5.92
CA VAL A 131 10.29 -15.56 4.92
C VAL A 131 11.34 -14.62 5.49
N LEU A 132 11.08 -14.00 6.65
CA LEU A 132 12.03 -13.16 7.35
C LEU A 132 13.17 -13.96 7.99
N ARG A 133 14.38 -13.46 7.83
CA ARG A 133 15.56 -13.90 8.61
C ARG A 133 15.35 -13.68 10.10
N PRO A 134 16.16 -14.31 10.98
CA PRO A 134 16.17 -13.92 12.40
C PRO A 134 16.37 -12.41 12.56
N SER A 135 15.63 -11.78 13.45
CA SER A 135 15.62 -10.33 13.67
C SER A 135 15.15 -9.48 12.48
N GLY A 136 14.66 -10.09 11.41
CA GLY A 136 14.05 -9.40 10.28
C GLY A 136 12.78 -8.66 10.69
N ARG A 137 12.35 -7.72 9.86
CA ARG A 137 11.30 -6.75 10.19
C ARG A 137 10.10 -6.88 9.26
N LEU A 138 8.90 -6.88 9.85
CA LEU A 138 7.64 -6.69 9.13
C LEU A 138 7.24 -5.22 9.23
N ALA A 139 6.87 -4.60 8.11
CA ALA A 139 6.37 -3.23 8.08
C ALA A 139 5.07 -3.13 7.29
N VAL A 140 4.11 -2.38 7.83
CA VAL A 140 2.82 -2.09 7.19
C VAL A 140 2.69 -0.58 7.05
N VAL A 141 2.33 -0.11 5.85
CA VAL A 141 2.32 1.33 5.53
C VAL A 141 1.01 1.72 4.85
N TRP A 142 0.39 2.81 5.32
CA TRP A 142 -0.77 3.41 4.68
C TRP A 142 -0.59 4.89 4.40
N ASN A 143 -0.96 5.32 3.21
CA ASN A 143 -1.22 6.70 2.87
C ASN A 143 -2.71 6.99 3.00
N GLN A 144 -3.05 8.06 3.68
CA GLN A 144 -4.42 8.51 3.83
C GLN A 144 -4.52 10.03 3.63
N LEU A 145 -5.64 10.48 3.06
CA LEU A 145 -5.96 11.91 3.04
C LEU A 145 -6.11 12.44 4.46
N ASP A 146 -5.56 13.60 4.76
CA ASP A 146 -5.74 14.24 6.07
C ASP A 146 -7.15 14.84 6.19
N VAL A 147 -8.10 13.97 6.52
CA VAL A 147 -9.51 14.34 6.69
C VAL A 147 -9.79 15.18 7.94
N SER A 148 -8.77 15.51 8.74
CA SER A 148 -8.90 16.53 9.81
C SER A 148 -9.13 17.92 9.23
N ARG A 149 -8.77 18.13 7.96
CA ARG A 149 -9.07 19.35 7.20
C ARG A 149 -10.49 19.26 6.63
N PRO A 150 -11.42 20.16 6.96
CA PRO A 150 -12.81 20.07 6.53
C PRO A 150 -13.00 19.93 5.02
N TRP A 151 -12.22 20.67 4.23
CA TRP A 151 -12.30 20.60 2.77
C TRP A 151 -11.79 19.25 2.21
N VAL A 152 -10.74 18.67 2.81
CA VAL A 152 -10.23 17.35 2.44
C VAL A 152 -11.22 16.26 2.82
N HIS A 153 -11.84 16.38 3.99
CA HIS A 153 -12.91 15.46 4.41
C HIS A 153 -14.06 15.45 3.41
N ARG A 154 -14.53 16.63 2.97
CA ARG A 154 -15.58 16.72 1.95
C ARG A 154 -15.11 16.13 0.61
N LEU A 155 -13.91 16.47 0.17
CA LEU A 155 -13.29 15.93 -1.03
C LEU A 155 -13.23 14.38 -0.98
N SER A 156 -12.77 13.81 0.13
CA SER A 156 -12.67 12.35 0.31
C SER A 156 -14.02 11.66 0.16
N ARG A 157 -15.09 12.27 0.64
CA ARG A 157 -16.46 11.76 0.49
C ARG A 157 -16.96 11.82 -0.95
N ILE A 158 -16.67 12.89 -1.69
CA ILE A 158 -17.03 13.03 -3.11
C ILE A 158 -16.28 11.95 -3.93
N MET A 159 -14.99 11.77 -3.66
CA MET A 159 -14.16 10.76 -4.32
C MET A 159 -14.48 9.32 -3.88
N HIS A 160 -15.35 9.14 -2.88
CA HIS A 160 -15.51 7.86 -2.19
C HIS A 160 -14.14 7.25 -1.90
N ALA A 161 -13.28 8.07 -1.27
CA ALA A 161 -11.90 7.70 -1.01
C ALA A 161 -11.76 6.47 -0.10
N GLY A 162 -12.88 5.87 0.33
CA GLY A 162 -12.95 4.63 1.11
C GLY A 162 -12.13 4.74 2.41
N ASP A 163 -12.01 3.75 3.11
CA ASP A 163 -11.03 3.33 4.12
C ASP A 163 -10.14 4.42 4.74
N VAL A 164 -10.78 5.37 5.42
CA VAL A 164 -10.05 6.21 6.37
C VAL A 164 -9.94 5.37 7.65
N TYR A 165 -8.79 4.71 7.83
CA TYR A 165 -8.52 4.10 9.13
C TYR A 165 -8.49 5.18 10.20
N SER A 166 -9.14 4.89 11.33
CA SER A 166 -8.97 5.74 12.50
C SER A 166 -7.48 5.89 12.80
N PRO A 167 -7.00 7.09 13.15
CA PRO A 167 -5.62 7.25 13.64
C PRO A 167 -5.30 6.37 14.87
N ALA A 168 -6.33 5.87 15.55
CA ALA A 168 -6.20 4.93 16.66
C ALA A 168 -6.08 3.46 16.22
N TYR A 169 -6.22 3.16 14.91
CA TYR A 169 -6.04 1.79 14.43
C TYR A 169 -4.60 1.33 14.66
N ARG A 170 -4.45 0.10 15.10
CA ARG A 170 -3.15 -0.57 15.26
C ARG A 170 -3.23 -1.94 14.58
N PRO A 171 -2.32 -2.27 13.66
CA PRO A 171 -2.26 -3.62 13.10
C PRO A 171 -1.78 -4.61 14.15
N GLU A 172 -2.39 -5.79 14.17
CA GLU A 172 -1.96 -6.90 15.01
C GLU A 172 -1.09 -7.84 14.17
N PHE A 173 0.17 -8.05 14.58
CA PHE A 173 1.11 -8.96 13.91
C PHE A 173 1.22 -10.32 14.60
N GLY A 174 0.50 -10.52 15.70
CA GLY A 174 0.49 -11.76 16.47
C GLY A 174 1.76 -11.97 17.30
N SER A 175 1.87 -13.15 17.93
CA SER A 175 2.95 -13.49 18.86
C SER A 175 4.30 -13.76 18.20
N LEU A 176 4.34 -13.86 16.87
CA LEU A 176 5.59 -14.08 16.13
C LEU A 176 6.45 -12.82 16.02
N PHE A 177 5.90 -11.68 16.37
CA PHE A 177 6.56 -10.38 16.30
C PHE A 177 6.53 -9.67 17.66
N ALA A 178 7.52 -8.82 17.87
CA ALA A 178 7.53 -7.87 18.97
C ALA A 178 6.34 -6.88 18.83
N PRO A 179 5.92 -6.19 19.89
CA PRO A 179 4.93 -5.13 19.80
C PRO A 179 5.30 -4.12 18.71
N PRO A 180 4.35 -3.72 17.84
CA PRO A 180 4.67 -2.81 16.76
C PRO A 180 5.01 -1.40 17.26
N GLU A 181 6.07 -0.84 16.71
CA GLU A 181 6.37 0.59 16.77
C GLU A 181 5.64 1.32 15.66
N GLU A 182 5.35 2.60 15.84
CA GLU A 182 4.65 3.40 14.83
C GLU A 182 5.36 4.71 14.51
N LEU A 183 5.19 5.16 13.27
CA LEU A 183 5.58 6.49 12.79
C LEU A 183 4.48 7.07 11.91
N LEU A 184 4.12 8.33 12.19
CA LEU A 184 3.16 9.07 11.37
C LEU A 184 3.84 10.34 10.83
N ILE A 185 3.84 10.49 9.51
CA ILE A 185 4.36 11.68 8.83
C ILE A 185 3.22 12.37 8.07
N ARG A 186 3.01 13.67 8.33
CA ARG A 186 2.13 14.52 7.54
C ARG A 186 2.90 15.16 6.41
N TRP A 187 2.28 15.20 5.23
CA TRP A 187 2.89 15.77 4.04
C TRP A 187 1.80 16.23 3.06
N THR A 188 2.20 16.91 2.01
CA THR A 188 1.30 17.36 0.95
C THR A 188 1.74 16.84 -0.40
N GLN A 189 0.78 16.56 -1.27
CA GLN A 189 1.03 16.26 -2.68
C GLN A 189 0.54 17.46 -3.50
N GLU A 190 1.41 18.02 -4.32
CA GLU A 190 1.02 19.03 -5.29
C GLU A 190 0.28 18.37 -6.46
N LEU A 191 -0.93 18.81 -6.72
CA LEU A 191 -1.80 18.31 -7.80
C LEU A 191 -2.50 19.48 -8.47
N THR A 192 -2.79 19.35 -9.75
CA THR A 192 -3.76 20.23 -10.43
C THR A 192 -5.19 19.75 -10.17
N VAL A 193 -6.18 20.55 -10.49
CA VAL A 193 -7.60 20.15 -10.43
C VAL A 193 -7.82 18.89 -11.29
N SER A 194 -7.21 18.82 -12.48
CA SER A 194 -7.26 17.65 -13.36
C SER A 194 -6.63 16.41 -12.72
N ASP A 195 -5.51 16.57 -12.01
CA ASP A 195 -4.84 15.45 -11.33
C ASP A 195 -5.70 14.90 -10.18
N VAL A 196 -6.46 15.74 -9.47
CA VAL A 196 -7.40 15.27 -8.42
C VAL A 196 -8.55 14.47 -9.04
N VAL A 197 -9.05 14.86 -10.20
CA VAL A 197 -10.06 14.07 -10.93
C VAL A 197 -9.45 12.72 -11.36
N ASP A 198 -8.24 12.72 -11.89
CA ASP A 198 -7.53 11.49 -12.28
C ASP A 198 -7.22 10.59 -11.05
N LEU A 199 -6.90 11.19 -9.91
CA LEU A 199 -6.75 10.47 -8.65
C LEU A 199 -8.06 9.77 -8.25
N ALA A 200 -9.21 10.44 -8.39
CA ALA A 200 -10.51 9.82 -8.15
C ALA A 200 -10.79 8.67 -9.14
N ARG A 201 -10.48 8.86 -10.42
CA ARG A 201 -10.61 7.84 -11.47
C ARG A 201 -9.76 6.59 -11.19
N SER A 202 -8.64 6.77 -10.49
CA SER A 202 -7.74 5.66 -10.11
C SER A 202 -8.28 4.79 -8.97
N ARG A 203 -9.33 5.20 -8.25
CA ARG A 203 -9.84 4.50 -7.07
C ARG A 203 -10.80 3.36 -7.46
N SER A 204 -10.78 2.30 -6.66
CA SER A 204 -11.59 1.10 -6.88
C SER A 204 -13.10 1.38 -6.96
N TYR A 205 -13.60 2.34 -6.17
CA TYR A 205 -15.02 2.73 -6.21
C TYR A 205 -15.40 3.31 -7.56
N TYR A 206 -14.67 4.30 -8.07
CA TYR A 206 -14.93 4.92 -9.36
C TYR A 206 -14.86 3.89 -10.50
N ARG A 207 -13.90 2.99 -10.46
CA ARG A 207 -13.68 2.00 -11.51
C ARG A 207 -14.81 0.97 -11.62
N ARG A 208 -15.48 0.66 -10.50
CA ARG A 208 -16.65 -0.25 -10.45
C ARG A 208 -17.98 0.47 -10.68
N ALA A 209 -17.97 1.80 -10.72
CA ALA A 209 -19.17 2.61 -10.87
C ALA A 209 -19.73 2.55 -12.29
N SER A 210 -21.07 2.76 -12.42
CA SER A 210 -21.71 2.94 -13.72
C SER A 210 -21.23 4.24 -14.41
N PRO A 211 -21.39 4.36 -15.73
CA PRO A 211 -21.04 5.58 -16.46
C PRO A 211 -21.70 6.84 -15.87
N GLU A 212 -22.98 6.75 -15.49
CA GLU A 212 -23.74 7.86 -14.89
C GLU A 212 -23.16 8.26 -13.53
N LEU A 213 -22.77 7.28 -12.71
CA LEU A 213 -22.17 7.55 -11.41
C LEU A 213 -20.76 8.17 -11.56
N ARG A 214 -19.96 7.68 -12.53
CA ARG A 214 -18.66 8.28 -12.87
C ARG A 214 -18.80 9.75 -13.27
N ALA A 215 -19.73 10.05 -14.19
CA ALA A 215 -20.00 11.41 -14.63
C ALA A 215 -20.42 12.31 -13.46
N ARG A 216 -21.26 11.80 -12.56
CA ARG A 216 -21.69 12.55 -11.36
C ARG A 216 -20.54 12.82 -10.39
N VAL A 217 -19.66 11.83 -10.16
CA VAL A 217 -18.47 12.01 -9.31
C VAL A 217 -17.57 13.09 -9.90
N GLU A 218 -17.29 13.05 -11.20
CA GLU A 218 -16.45 14.04 -11.88
C GLU A 218 -17.06 15.44 -11.82
N ALA A 219 -18.35 15.57 -12.14
CA ALA A 219 -19.04 16.85 -12.08
C ALA A 219 -19.01 17.44 -10.66
N ASN A 220 -19.26 16.63 -9.64
CA ASN A 220 -19.20 17.04 -8.24
C ASN A 220 -17.79 17.45 -7.81
N LEU A 221 -16.75 16.74 -8.28
CA LEU A 221 -15.35 17.09 -7.99
C LEU A 221 -14.98 18.42 -8.62
N LEU A 222 -15.28 18.61 -9.91
CA LEU A 222 -15.01 19.86 -10.62
C LEU A 222 -15.72 21.01 -9.93
N TRP A 223 -17.04 20.93 -9.73
CA TRP A 223 -17.80 21.95 -9.02
C TRP A 223 -17.20 22.26 -7.64
N TYR A 224 -16.84 21.21 -6.87
CA TYR A 224 -16.31 21.41 -5.53
C TYR A 224 -14.96 22.13 -5.54
N LEU A 225 -14.08 21.79 -6.47
CA LEU A 225 -12.74 22.36 -6.56
C LEU A 225 -12.77 23.77 -7.18
N THR A 226 -13.54 24.00 -8.27
CA THR A 226 -13.51 25.26 -9.01
C THR A 226 -14.52 26.27 -8.51
N ASP A 227 -15.77 25.88 -8.25
CA ASP A 227 -16.83 26.82 -7.90
C ASP A 227 -16.91 27.03 -6.38
N HIS A 228 -16.73 25.98 -5.58
CA HIS A 228 -16.86 26.08 -4.13
C HIS A 228 -15.55 26.46 -3.44
N LEU A 229 -14.42 25.88 -3.82
CA LEU A 229 -13.10 26.19 -3.27
C LEU A 229 -12.34 27.25 -4.09
N ALA A 230 -12.89 27.67 -5.23
CA ALA A 230 -12.36 28.70 -6.12
C ALA A 230 -10.91 28.45 -6.61
N PHE A 231 -10.49 27.19 -6.77
CA PHE A 231 -9.22 26.90 -7.43
C PHE A 231 -9.33 27.19 -8.93
N ALA A 232 -8.38 27.93 -9.49
CA ALA A 232 -8.27 28.05 -10.94
C ALA A 232 -7.98 26.67 -11.58
N PRO A 233 -8.44 26.43 -12.82
CA PRO A 233 -8.29 25.11 -13.47
C PRO A 233 -6.86 24.61 -13.58
N ASP A 234 -5.89 25.53 -13.71
CA ASP A 234 -4.45 25.31 -13.81
C ASP A 234 -3.71 25.47 -12.47
N ALA A 235 -4.42 25.88 -11.41
CA ALA A 235 -3.82 26.04 -10.09
C ALA A 235 -3.30 24.70 -9.55
N ARG A 236 -2.12 24.77 -8.92
CA ARG A 236 -1.61 23.67 -8.10
C ARG A 236 -2.18 23.80 -6.70
N LEU A 237 -2.78 22.74 -6.24
CA LEU A 237 -3.29 22.61 -4.88
C LEU A 237 -2.43 21.63 -4.09
N GLU A 238 -2.19 21.96 -2.85
CA GLU A 238 -1.51 21.05 -1.91
C GLU A 238 -2.56 20.14 -1.26
N LEU A 239 -2.62 18.90 -1.69
CA LEU A 239 -3.52 17.90 -1.11
C LEU A 239 -2.86 17.26 0.11
N PRO A 240 -3.39 17.50 1.34
CA PRO A 240 -2.80 16.98 2.56
C PRO A 240 -3.02 15.49 2.71
N TYR A 241 -1.94 14.81 3.07
CA TYR A 241 -1.89 13.39 3.42
C TYR A 241 -1.24 13.20 4.78
N TYR A 242 -1.45 12.04 5.36
CA TYR A 242 -0.53 11.44 6.31
C TYR A 242 -0.20 10.02 5.87
N THR A 243 1.05 9.66 6.08
CA THR A 243 1.52 8.29 5.96
C THR A 243 1.70 7.73 7.36
N HIS A 244 1.03 6.64 7.66
CA HIS A 244 1.13 5.93 8.91
C HIS A 244 1.80 4.59 8.65
N ALA A 245 2.91 4.35 9.32
CA ALA A 245 3.69 3.12 9.23
C ALA A 245 3.79 2.46 10.59
N TRP A 246 3.77 1.14 10.59
CA TRP A 246 4.07 0.29 11.73
C TRP A 246 5.16 -0.69 11.32
N ARG A 247 6.08 -0.95 12.24
CA ARG A 247 7.13 -1.94 12.06
C ARG A 247 7.23 -2.81 13.30
N ALA A 248 7.54 -4.08 13.12
CA ALA A 248 7.82 -4.99 14.21
C ALA A 248 8.93 -5.96 13.84
N THR A 249 9.82 -6.23 14.78
CA THR A 249 10.90 -7.21 14.61
C THR A 249 10.34 -8.61 14.88
N LYS A 250 10.75 -9.57 14.05
CA LYS A 250 10.46 -10.97 14.27
C LYS A 250 11.09 -11.45 15.58
N ASN A 251 10.30 -12.10 16.42
CA ASN A 251 10.80 -12.69 17.66
C ASN A 251 11.83 -13.78 17.36
N ALA A 252 12.86 -13.89 18.18
CA ALA A 252 13.76 -15.02 18.14
C ALA A 252 12.94 -16.31 18.40
N VAL A 253 13.14 -17.32 17.57
CA VAL A 253 12.61 -18.65 17.88
C VAL A 253 13.43 -19.16 19.06
N GLU A 254 12.81 -19.36 20.23
CA GLU A 254 13.44 -20.13 21.29
C GLU A 254 13.68 -21.55 20.72
N GLU A 255 14.92 -21.87 20.38
CA GLU A 255 15.31 -23.25 20.14
C GLU A 255 15.03 -24.03 21.42
N CYS A 256 13.99 -24.83 21.39
CA CYS A 256 13.71 -25.77 22.47
C CYS A 256 14.94 -26.69 22.59
N ALA A 257 15.75 -26.43 23.59
CA ALA A 257 16.94 -27.25 23.85
C ALA A 257 16.50 -28.73 23.90
N PRO A 258 17.17 -29.63 23.19
CA PRO A 258 16.81 -31.05 23.22
C PRO A 258 16.85 -31.52 24.67
N GLN A 259 15.70 -31.98 25.17
CA GLN A 259 15.65 -32.67 26.47
C GLN A 259 16.63 -33.84 26.44
N ARG A 260 17.76 -33.67 27.14
CA ARG A 260 18.66 -34.80 27.40
C ARG A 260 17.92 -35.75 28.33
N TYR A 261 17.39 -36.81 27.76
CA TYR A 261 16.97 -37.95 28.56
C TYR A 261 18.25 -38.55 29.15
N ILE A 262 18.36 -38.54 30.49
CA ILE A 262 19.34 -39.27 31.29
C ILE A 262 18.81 -40.67 31.51
#